data_9eac775540dc361b8f2aeee14f671d50
#
_entry.id   9eac775540dc361b8f2aeee14f671d50
#
_cell.length_a   1.000
_cell.length_b   1.000
_cell.length_c   1.000
_cell.angle_alpha   90.00
_cell.angle_beta   90.00
_cell.angle_gamma   90.00
#
_symmetry.space_group_name_H-M   'P 1'
#
loop_
_entity.id
_entity.type
_entity.pdbx_description
1 polymer ?
#
loop_
_entity_poly.entity_id
_entity_poly.type
_entity_poly.pdbx_seq_one_letter_code
_entity_poly.pdbx_strand_id
1 'polypeptide(L)'
;LRDRREDELVVMEGVMGLYDGLGGIREEGSSYHLAKVTQTPIILVVDAKGMGKSVIPLITGFLAYDKEHLIRGVIFNRMSAVYYEILKPLAEEELGIAVLGYFPENKDLQIASRHLGLCLPGELEDLQGKIRVTAAKLRESVDISKLLQIAEEAEPLGAERIERTSQTKKKERSEETAEEQDPDSVENDRVKCPRIAVARDEAFCFYYEE
;
A
#
# COMPACT_ATOMS: atom_id res chain seq x y z
N LEU A 1 -4.89 -5.90 -11.39
CA LEU A 1 -3.66 -6.69 -11.62
C LEU A 1 -3.76 -7.64 -12.82
N ARG A 2 -4.97 -8.13 -13.18
CA ARG A 2 -5.17 -9.00 -14.35
C ARG A 2 -4.99 -8.31 -15.70
N ASP A 3 -5.24 -7.01 -15.77
CA ASP A 3 -5.23 -6.22 -17.00
C ASP A 3 -3.95 -5.38 -17.20
N ARG A 4 -2.93 -5.62 -16.37
CA ARG A 4 -1.65 -4.92 -16.45
C ARG A 4 -0.94 -5.29 -17.76
N ARG A 5 -0.49 -4.28 -18.49
CA ARG A 5 0.44 -4.47 -19.62
C ARG A 5 1.83 -4.81 -19.09
N GLU A 6 2.64 -5.50 -19.87
CA GLU A 6 3.99 -5.92 -19.46
C GLU A 6 4.93 -4.75 -19.11
N ASP A 7 4.63 -3.56 -19.63
CA ASP A 7 5.39 -2.31 -19.45
C ASP A 7 4.81 -1.39 -18.34
N GLU A 8 3.78 -1.81 -17.59
CA GLU A 8 3.13 -1.02 -16.57
C GLU A 8 3.62 -1.39 -15.15
N LEU A 9 3.92 -0.38 -14.35
CA LEU A 9 4.21 -0.49 -12.93
C LEU A 9 2.93 -0.22 -12.13
N VAL A 10 2.59 -1.11 -11.21
CA VAL A 10 1.49 -0.92 -10.26
C VAL A 10 2.06 -0.46 -8.92
N VAL A 11 1.55 0.64 -8.41
CA VAL A 11 1.86 1.14 -7.06
C VAL A 11 0.60 1.00 -6.20
N MET A 12 0.72 0.31 -5.08
CA MET A 12 -0.37 0.16 -4.10
C MET A 12 -0.05 1.00 -2.87
N GLU A 13 -0.97 1.88 -2.48
CA GLU A 13 -0.86 2.67 -1.27
C GLU A 13 -1.48 1.93 -0.08
N GLY A 14 -0.75 1.86 1.04
CA GLY A 14 -1.29 1.42 2.32
C GLY A 14 -1.85 2.61 3.09
N VAL A 15 -3.16 2.64 3.34
CA VAL A 15 -3.86 3.77 3.97
C VAL A 15 -3.69 3.79 5.50
N MET A 16 -3.60 2.60 6.10
CA MET A 16 -3.42 2.41 7.55
C MET A 16 -1.96 2.10 7.88
N GLY A 17 -1.63 1.93 9.16
CA GLY A 17 -0.33 1.37 9.52
C GLY A 17 -0.09 0.02 8.84
N LEU A 18 1.16 -0.28 8.53
CA LEU A 18 1.54 -1.43 7.71
C LEU A 18 0.90 -2.75 8.17
N TYR A 19 0.86 -2.97 9.48
CA TYR A 19 0.33 -4.19 10.11
C TYR A 19 -1.10 -4.04 10.66
N ASP A 20 -1.72 -2.86 10.50
CA ASP A 20 -3.05 -2.56 11.03
C ASP A 20 -4.12 -3.08 10.08
N GLY A 21 -4.68 -4.25 10.40
CA GLY A 21 -5.75 -4.88 9.64
C GLY A 21 -7.08 -4.83 10.38
N LEU A 22 -7.81 -5.95 10.37
CA LEU A 22 -9.15 -6.04 10.95
C LEU A 22 -9.16 -5.66 12.43
N GLY A 23 -9.99 -4.67 12.77
CA GLY A 23 -10.12 -4.15 14.12
C GLY A 23 -8.88 -3.43 14.65
N GLY A 24 -7.89 -3.12 13.80
CA GLY A 24 -6.65 -2.46 14.17
C GLY A 24 -5.66 -3.30 14.99
N ILE A 25 -5.94 -4.61 15.16
CA ILE A 25 -5.15 -5.53 16.00
C ILE A 25 -4.77 -6.83 15.30
N ARG A 26 -5.35 -7.11 14.14
CA ARG A 26 -5.05 -8.29 13.33
C ARG A 26 -4.25 -7.90 12.11
N GLU A 27 -3.40 -8.81 11.63
CA GLU A 27 -2.67 -8.63 10.37
C GLU A 27 -3.59 -8.79 9.15
N GLU A 28 -4.64 -9.62 9.26
CA GLU A 28 -5.57 -9.88 8.15
C GLU A 28 -6.26 -8.59 7.70
N GLY A 29 -6.23 -8.33 6.42
CA GLY A 29 -6.76 -7.10 5.81
C GLY A 29 -5.84 -5.89 5.92
N SER A 30 -4.63 -6.03 6.50
CA SER A 30 -3.61 -4.99 6.49
C SER A 30 -2.91 -4.85 5.13
N SER A 31 -2.17 -3.77 4.96
CA SER A 31 -1.30 -3.57 3.78
C SER A 31 -0.23 -4.65 3.70
N TYR A 32 0.32 -5.09 4.84
CA TYR A 32 1.27 -6.20 4.91
C TYR A 32 0.65 -7.52 4.45
N HIS A 33 -0.58 -7.82 4.89
CA HIS A 33 -1.30 -9.03 4.45
C HIS A 33 -1.52 -9.03 2.94
N LEU A 34 -1.89 -7.89 2.34
CA LEU A 34 -2.02 -7.76 0.90
C LEU A 34 -0.68 -8.03 0.19
N ALA A 35 0.39 -7.39 0.64
CA ALA A 35 1.73 -7.58 0.09
C ALA A 35 2.19 -9.04 0.20
N LYS A 36 1.90 -9.71 1.32
CA LYS A 36 2.18 -11.13 1.54
C LYS A 36 1.43 -12.05 0.57
N VAL A 37 0.15 -11.80 0.36
CA VAL A 37 -0.67 -12.60 -0.57
C VAL A 37 -0.20 -12.40 -2.01
N THR A 38 0.17 -11.19 -2.37
CA THR A 38 0.60 -10.83 -3.73
C THR A 38 2.12 -11.00 -3.95
N GLN A 39 2.89 -11.25 -2.88
CA GLN A 39 4.37 -11.27 -2.89
C GLN A 39 4.96 -9.98 -3.46
N THR A 40 4.33 -8.86 -3.13
CA THR A 40 4.74 -7.54 -3.58
C THR A 40 5.79 -6.96 -2.64
N PRO A 41 6.94 -6.47 -3.13
CA PRO A 41 7.92 -5.80 -2.29
C PRO A 41 7.35 -4.51 -1.71
N ILE A 42 7.70 -4.23 -0.45
CA ILE A 42 7.24 -3.08 0.30
C ILE A 42 8.35 -2.03 0.36
N ILE A 43 8.00 -0.80 0.03
CA ILE A 43 8.81 0.39 0.33
C ILE A 43 8.18 1.08 1.53
N LEU A 44 8.88 1.07 2.65
CA LEU A 44 8.42 1.67 3.89
C LEU A 44 8.67 3.19 3.85
N VAL A 45 7.62 4.00 3.96
CA VAL A 45 7.73 5.45 4.09
C VAL A 45 7.60 5.82 5.56
N VAL A 46 8.69 6.30 6.16
CA VAL A 46 8.76 6.58 7.60
C VAL A 46 8.79 8.08 7.86
N ASP A 47 7.89 8.54 8.71
CA ASP A 47 7.94 9.91 9.20
C ASP A 47 9.16 10.11 10.12
N ALA A 48 10.13 10.84 9.61
CA ALA A 48 11.39 11.10 10.27
C ALA A 48 11.51 12.54 10.82
N LYS A 49 10.38 13.26 10.95
CA LYS A 49 10.40 14.64 11.46
C LYS A 49 10.97 14.72 12.87
N GLY A 50 12.06 15.48 13.01
CA GLY A 50 12.74 15.65 14.30
C GLY A 50 13.45 14.40 14.83
N MET A 51 13.53 13.34 14.04
CA MET A 51 14.22 12.12 14.40
C MET A 51 15.66 12.14 13.89
N GLY A 52 16.54 11.65 14.75
CA GLY A 52 17.92 11.34 14.39
C GLY A 52 18.11 9.83 14.23
N LYS A 53 19.18 9.31 14.85
CA LYS A 53 19.48 7.86 14.86
C LYS A 53 18.29 7.01 15.33
N SER A 54 17.37 7.56 16.11
CA SER A 54 16.17 6.85 16.62
C SER A 54 15.23 6.33 15.52
N VAL A 55 15.36 6.81 14.28
CA VAL A 55 14.61 6.24 13.15
C VAL A 55 15.06 4.82 12.83
N ILE A 56 16.32 4.46 13.07
CA ILE A 56 16.89 3.13 12.80
C ILE A 56 16.20 2.05 13.67
N PRO A 57 16.17 2.14 15.01
CA PRO A 57 15.46 1.16 15.83
C PRO A 57 13.95 1.11 15.55
N LEU A 58 13.32 2.22 15.13
CA LEU A 58 11.93 2.20 14.67
C LEU A 58 11.76 1.28 13.45
N ILE A 59 12.61 1.45 12.43
CA ILE A 59 12.56 0.62 11.22
C ILE A 59 12.95 -0.83 11.54
N THR A 60 13.95 -1.03 12.39
CA THR A 60 14.33 -2.38 12.86
C THR A 60 13.15 -3.12 13.49
N GLY A 61 12.27 -2.41 14.21
CA GLY A 61 11.03 -2.97 14.73
C GLY A 61 10.11 -3.49 13.61
N PHE A 62 9.92 -2.72 12.54
CA PHE A 62 9.14 -3.15 11.36
C PHE A 62 9.78 -4.37 10.69
N LEU A 63 11.11 -4.37 10.50
CA LEU A 63 11.83 -5.50 9.90
C LEU A 63 11.75 -6.76 10.76
N ALA A 64 11.73 -6.63 12.09
CA ALA A 64 11.58 -7.76 12.99
C ALA A 64 10.19 -8.43 12.91
N TYR A 65 9.16 -7.66 12.54
CA TYR A 65 7.81 -8.16 12.28
C TYR A 65 7.66 -8.74 10.87
N ASP A 66 8.49 -8.34 9.92
CA ASP A 66 8.46 -8.78 8.52
C ASP A 66 9.01 -10.21 8.37
N LYS A 67 8.16 -11.20 8.58
CA LYS A 67 8.55 -12.62 8.50
C LYS A 67 8.81 -13.10 7.08
N GLU A 68 8.23 -12.47 6.09
CA GLU A 68 8.34 -12.82 4.68
C GLU A 68 9.46 -12.02 3.98
N HIS A 69 10.14 -11.12 4.71
CA HIS A 69 11.18 -10.24 4.16
C HIS A 69 10.73 -9.42 2.94
N LEU A 70 9.50 -8.90 3.01
CA LEU A 70 8.88 -8.11 1.93
C LEU A 70 9.31 -6.65 1.95
N ILE A 71 9.77 -6.12 3.11
CA ILE A 71 10.27 -4.74 3.21
C ILE A 71 11.65 -4.69 2.57
N ARG A 72 11.73 -4.11 1.37
CA ARG A 72 12.95 -4.08 0.55
C ARG A 72 13.64 -2.73 0.54
N GLY A 73 12.96 -1.69 0.98
CA GLY A 73 13.54 -0.35 1.03
C GLY A 73 12.79 0.59 1.93
N VAL A 74 13.42 1.74 2.21
CA VAL A 74 12.86 2.80 3.03
C VAL A 74 13.07 4.17 2.40
N ILE A 75 12.07 5.06 2.59
CA ILE A 75 12.14 6.48 2.28
C ILE A 75 11.87 7.26 3.58
N PHE A 76 12.74 8.21 3.92
CA PHE A 76 12.55 9.08 5.07
C PHE A 76 11.68 10.28 4.71
N ASN A 77 10.46 10.33 5.20
CA ASN A 77 9.59 11.47 5.01
C ASN A 77 9.86 12.58 6.04
N ARG A 78 9.76 13.82 5.63
CA ARG A 78 9.99 15.05 6.44
C ARG A 78 11.40 15.16 7.02
N MET A 79 12.40 14.66 6.28
CA MET A 79 13.82 14.74 6.64
C MET A 79 14.53 15.82 5.80
N SER A 80 15.50 16.50 6.36
CA SER A 80 16.34 17.44 5.61
C SER A 80 17.44 16.72 4.84
N ALA A 81 17.87 17.29 3.70
CA ALA A 81 18.98 16.78 2.91
C ALA A 81 20.26 16.58 3.72
N VAL A 82 20.64 17.58 4.51
CA VAL A 82 21.87 17.54 5.33
C VAL A 82 21.84 16.37 6.32
N TYR A 83 20.70 16.13 6.93
CA TYR A 83 20.56 15.05 7.90
C TYR A 83 20.52 13.66 7.22
N TYR A 84 19.90 13.60 6.06
CA TYR A 84 19.85 12.39 5.24
C TYR A 84 21.26 11.91 4.84
N GLU A 85 22.13 12.80 4.39
CA GLU A 85 23.50 12.46 4.00
C GLU A 85 24.31 11.85 5.16
N ILE A 86 24.08 12.31 6.37
CA ILE A 86 24.73 11.78 7.58
C ILE A 86 24.15 10.42 7.98
N LEU A 87 22.85 10.27 7.88
CA LEU A 87 22.13 9.11 8.39
C LEU A 87 22.14 7.93 7.42
N LYS A 88 22.12 8.20 6.11
CA LYS A 88 22.02 7.18 5.07
C LYS A 88 23.04 6.05 5.22
N PRO A 89 24.37 6.31 5.27
CA PRO A 89 25.35 5.22 5.36
C PRO A 89 25.17 4.37 6.60
N LEU A 90 24.83 4.99 7.74
CA LEU A 90 24.58 4.28 8.98
C LEU A 90 23.31 3.43 8.91
N ALA A 91 22.25 3.96 8.29
CA ALA A 91 21.00 3.23 8.14
C ALA A 91 21.15 2.04 7.17
N GLU A 92 21.89 2.20 6.07
CA GLU A 92 22.18 1.10 5.15
C GLU A 92 22.98 -0.02 5.82
N GLU A 93 23.96 0.34 6.65
CA GLU A 93 24.79 -0.63 7.40
C GLU A 93 23.96 -1.38 8.47
N GLU A 94 23.15 -0.64 9.27
CA GLU A 94 22.45 -1.24 10.40
C GLU A 94 21.13 -1.95 10.00
N LEU A 95 20.45 -1.52 8.93
CA LEU A 95 19.17 -2.09 8.53
C LEU A 95 19.29 -3.23 7.49
N GLY A 96 20.34 -3.24 6.68
CA GLY A 96 20.54 -4.25 5.64
C GLY A 96 19.51 -4.18 4.50
N ILE A 97 18.77 -3.07 4.36
CA ILE A 97 17.82 -2.81 3.26
C ILE A 97 18.19 -1.53 2.51
N ALA A 98 17.64 -1.32 1.33
CA ALA A 98 17.91 -0.13 0.54
C ALA A 98 17.35 1.13 1.20
N VAL A 99 18.20 2.16 1.41
CA VAL A 99 17.76 3.51 1.78
C VAL A 99 17.59 4.32 0.50
N LEU A 100 16.35 4.37 0.00
CA LEU A 100 16.02 4.89 -1.32
C LEU A 100 16.06 6.41 -1.42
N GLY A 101 15.92 7.10 -0.30
CA GLY A 101 15.92 8.56 -0.32
C GLY A 101 15.17 9.19 0.83
N TYR A 102 14.89 10.47 0.65
CA TYR A 102 14.12 11.25 1.61
C TYR A 102 13.14 12.19 0.89
N PHE A 103 12.14 12.66 1.62
CA PHE A 103 11.27 13.74 1.17
C PHE A 103 11.31 14.87 2.20
N PRO A 104 11.68 16.10 1.82
CA PRO A 104 11.76 17.21 2.77
C PRO A 104 10.36 17.68 3.19
N GLU A 105 10.26 18.26 4.39
CA GLU A 105 9.03 18.93 4.80
C GLU A 105 8.75 20.10 3.85
N ASN A 106 7.57 20.13 3.25
CA ASN A 106 7.13 21.21 2.36
C ASN A 106 5.71 21.64 2.72
N LYS A 107 5.57 22.86 3.21
CA LYS A 107 4.26 23.41 3.63
C LYS A 107 3.34 23.67 2.44
N ASP A 108 3.89 23.97 1.26
CA ASP A 108 3.09 24.26 0.06
C ASP A 108 2.42 22.99 -0.51
N LEU A 109 2.93 21.81 -0.14
CA LEU A 109 2.38 20.54 -0.54
C LEU A 109 1.36 19.97 0.46
N GLN A 110 1.15 20.65 1.59
CA GLN A 110 0.16 20.20 2.56
C GLN A 110 -1.24 20.29 1.95
N ILE A 111 -1.98 19.21 2.07
CA ILE A 111 -3.40 19.14 1.76
C ILE A 111 -4.16 19.36 3.07
N ALA A 112 -5.05 20.36 3.09
CA ALA A 112 -5.87 20.63 4.26
C ALA A 112 -6.74 19.40 4.56
N SER A 113 -6.63 18.88 5.78
CA SER A 113 -7.51 17.80 6.24
C SER A 113 -8.81 18.40 6.76
N ARG A 114 -9.95 17.90 6.28
CA ARG A 114 -11.27 18.18 6.89
C ARG A 114 -11.54 17.19 8.03
N HIS A 115 -12.65 17.37 8.76
CA HIS A 115 -13.01 16.54 9.91
C HIS A 115 -13.00 15.01 9.63
N LEU A 116 -13.19 14.59 8.37
CA LEU A 116 -13.09 13.19 7.94
C LEU A 116 -11.82 12.87 7.14
N GLY A 117 -10.87 13.80 7.07
CA GLY A 117 -9.57 13.58 6.38
C GLY A 117 -9.64 13.59 4.86
N LEU A 118 -10.82 13.74 4.25
CA LEU A 118 -11.00 13.66 2.81
C LEU A 118 -11.31 15.03 2.21
N CYS A 119 -10.45 15.50 1.29
CA CYS A 119 -10.76 16.59 0.36
C CYS A 119 -10.91 15.99 -1.04
N LEU A 120 -11.97 16.37 -1.74
CA LEU A 120 -12.14 15.95 -3.12
C LEU A 120 -11.07 16.58 -4.02
N PRO A 121 -10.61 15.89 -5.05
CA PRO A 121 -9.63 16.45 -6.01
C PRO A 121 -10.06 17.80 -6.60
N GLY A 122 -11.36 17.99 -6.86
CA GLY A 122 -11.93 19.25 -7.38
C GLY A 122 -11.99 20.40 -6.36
N GLU A 123 -11.83 20.13 -5.06
CA GLU A 123 -11.79 21.13 -4.00
C GLU A 123 -10.36 21.63 -3.69
N LEU A 124 -9.35 20.94 -4.25
CA LEU A 124 -7.95 21.28 -4.05
C LEU A 124 -7.49 22.30 -5.09
N GLU A 125 -7.22 23.52 -4.62
CA GLU A 125 -6.59 24.52 -5.47
C GLU A 125 -5.23 24.00 -5.99
N ASP A 126 -5.03 24.10 -7.31
CA ASP A 126 -3.80 23.73 -8.01
C ASP A 126 -3.25 22.31 -7.69
N LEU A 127 -4.14 21.31 -7.64
CA LEU A 127 -3.72 19.91 -7.43
C LEU A 127 -2.65 19.47 -8.43
N GLN A 128 -2.80 19.83 -9.71
CA GLN A 128 -1.85 19.46 -10.75
C GLN A 128 -0.48 20.12 -10.54
N GLY A 129 -0.44 21.37 -10.07
CA GLY A 129 0.80 22.04 -9.68
C GLY A 129 1.47 21.33 -8.52
N LYS A 130 0.73 20.98 -7.48
CA LYS A 130 1.24 20.21 -6.33
C LYS A 130 1.81 18.86 -6.76
N ILE A 131 1.13 18.12 -7.63
CA ILE A 131 1.64 16.84 -8.17
C ILE A 131 2.96 17.04 -8.91
N ARG A 132 3.08 18.07 -9.77
CA ARG A 132 4.31 18.35 -10.50
C ARG A 132 5.47 18.70 -9.57
N VAL A 133 5.22 19.53 -8.57
CA VAL A 133 6.24 19.91 -7.56
C VAL A 133 6.68 18.70 -6.76
N THR A 134 5.72 17.85 -6.32
CA THR A 134 6.03 16.60 -5.62
C THR A 134 6.86 15.66 -6.47
N ALA A 135 6.48 15.46 -7.73
CA ALA A 135 7.22 14.60 -8.66
C ALA A 135 8.65 15.12 -8.93
N ALA A 136 8.83 16.43 -9.06
CA ALA A 136 10.15 17.03 -9.21
C ALA A 136 11.02 16.77 -7.97
N LYS A 137 10.46 16.98 -6.77
CA LYS A 137 11.16 16.72 -5.51
C LYS A 137 11.53 15.25 -5.34
N LEU A 138 10.63 14.33 -5.66
CA LEU A 138 10.93 12.89 -5.61
C LEU A 138 12.09 12.52 -6.54
N ARG A 139 12.14 13.07 -7.75
CA ARG A 139 13.24 12.82 -8.69
C ARG A 139 14.58 13.34 -8.19
N GLU A 140 14.58 14.41 -7.40
CA GLU A 140 15.79 15.01 -6.82
C GLU A 140 16.31 14.23 -5.60
N SER A 141 15.41 13.63 -4.81
CA SER A 141 15.72 13.15 -3.46
C SER A 141 15.51 11.66 -3.26
N VAL A 142 14.95 10.95 -4.25
CA VAL A 142 14.71 9.49 -4.18
C VAL A 142 15.38 8.80 -5.37
N ASP A 143 16.07 7.71 -5.12
CA ASP A 143 16.64 6.83 -6.14
C ASP A 143 15.53 6.02 -6.84
N ILE A 144 14.93 6.66 -7.85
CA ILE A 144 13.87 6.06 -8.67
C ILE A 144 14.36 4.81 -9.40
N SER A 145 15.62 4.78 -9.83
CA SER A 145 16.18 3.62 -10.54
C SER A 145 16.22 2.40 -9.63
N LYS A 146 16.66 2.58 -8.38
CA LYS A 146 16.68 1.51 -7.39
C LYS A 146 15.28 1.06 -6.99
N LEU A 147 14.32 2.01 -6.89
CA LEU A 147 12.92 1.70 -6.64
C LEU A 147 12.33 0.83 -7.76
N LEU A 148 12.58 1.17 -9.02
CA LEU A 148 12.14 0.38 -10.18
C LEU A 148 12.78 -1.00 -10.19
N GLN A 149 14.08 -1.11 -9.88
CA GLN A 149 14.76 -2.40 -9.74
C GLN A 149 14.09 -3.29 -8.70
N ILE A 150 13.73 -2.76 -7.53
CA ILE A 150 13.01 -3.51 -6.49
C ILE A 150 11.63 -3.97 -7.00
N ALA A 151 10.95 -3.14 -7.78
CA ALA A 151 9.66 -3.50 -8.36
C ALA A 151 9.77 -4.60 -9.43
N GLU A 152 10.84 -4.62 -10.21
CA GLU A 152 11.13 -5.66 -11.20
C GLU A 152 11.44 -7.02 -10.55
N GLU A 153 11.96 -7.03 -9.32
CA GLU A 153 12.21 -8.25 -8.54
C GLU A 153 10.92 -8.91 -8.02
N ALA A 154 9.75 -8.24 -8.16
CA ALA A 154 8.48 -8.80 -7.72
C ALA A 154 8.10 -10.03 -8.55
N GLU A 155 7.73 -11.11 -7.86
CA GLU A 155 7.25 -12.31 -8.54
C GLU A 155 5.96 -12.02 -9.33
N PRO A 156 5.84 -12.53 -10.57
CA PRO A 156 4.60 -12.39 -11.31
C PRO A 156 3.46 -13.12 -10.57
N LEU A 157 2.30 -12.47 -10.46
CA LEU A 157 1.10 -13.07 -9.91
C LEU A 157 0.60 -14.19 -10.84
N GLY A 158 0.97 -15.44 -10.54
CA GLY A 158 0.49 -16.60 -11.28
C GLY A 158 -1.01 -16.80 -11.06
N ALA A 159 -1.74 -17.09 -12.14
CA ALA A 159 -3.18 -17.39 -12.09
C ALA A 159 -3.51 -18.54 -11.11
N GLU A 160 -2.64 -19.53 -11.02
CA GLU A 160 -2.78 -20.69 -10.10
C GLU A 160 -2.78 -20.30 -8.60
N ARG A 161 -2.11 -19.22 -8.23
CA ARG A 161 -2.04 -18.76 -6.84
C ARG A 161 -3.36 -18.14 -6.37
N ILE A 162 -4.05 -17.44 -7.28
CA ILE A 162 -5.37 -16.85 -7.02
C ILE A 162 -6.41 -17.96 -6.83
N GLU A 163 -6.31 -19.05 -7.58
CA GLU A 163 -7.22 -20.19 -7.46
C GLU A 163 -7.04 -20.95 -6.14
N ARG A 164 -5.80 -21.14 -5.65
CA ARG A 164 -5.54 -21.79 -4.36
C ARG A 164 -6.12 -21.01 -3.18
N THR A 165 -5.97 -19.69 -3.17
CA THR A 165 -6.52 -18.83 -2.11
C THR A 165 -8.06 -18.84 -2.13
N SER A 166 -8.67 -18.93 -3.32
CA SER A 166 -10.12 -19.03 -3.48
C SER A 166 -10.68 -20.40 -3.04
N GLN A 167 -9.92 -21.48 -3.26
CA GLN A 167 -10.30 -22.84 -2.87
C GLN A 167 -10.16 -23.07 -1.35
N THR A 168 -9.14 -22.49 -0.70
CA THR A 168 -8.96 -22.58 0.75
C THR A 168 -10.12 -21.88 1.48
N LYS A 169 -10.50 -20.66 1.05
CA LYS A 169 -11.66 -19.96 1.61
C LYS A 169 -12.99 -20.66 1.34
N LYS A 170 -13.11 -21.37 0.23
CA LYS A 170 -14.32 -22.16 -0.07
C LYS A 170 -14.42 -23.39 0.82
N LYS A 171 -13.28 -23.98 1.21
CA LYS A 171 -13.23 -25.16 2.09
C LYS A 171 -13.49 -24.78 3.56
N GLU A 172 -12.93 -23.69 4.05
CA GLU A 172 -13.21 -23.17 5.40
C GLU A 172 -14.69 -22.76 5.56
N ARG A 173 -15.30 -22.16 4.51
CA ARG A 173 -16.70 -21.75 4.52
C ARG A 173 -17.68 -22.94 4.41
N SER A 174 -17.23 -24.07 3.84
CA SER A 174 -18.05 -25.30 3.77
C SER A 174 -18.00 -26.14 5.06
N GLU A 175 -17.03 -25.94 5.93
CA GLU A 175 -16.95 -26.60 7.23
C GLU A 175 -17.74 -25.85 8.33
N GLU A 176 -17.93 -24.51 8.20
CA GLU A 176 -18.77 -23.72 9.12
C GLU A 176 -20.28 -23.80 8.85
N THR A 177 -20.71 -24.29 7.68
CA THR A 177 -22.14 -24.32 7.27
C THR A 177 -22.74 -25.71 7.22
N ALA A 178 -22.19 -26.70 7.94
CA ALA A 178 -22.67 -28.09 7.94
C ALA A 178 -23.83 -28.34 8.93
N GLU A 179 -24.46 -27.32 9.50
CA GLU A 179 -25.68 -27.46 10.27
C GLU A 179 -26.80 -26.62 9.63
N GLU A 180 -27.89 -27.32 9.22
CA GLU A 180 -29.13 -26.83 8.61
C GLU A 180 -29.15 -26.69 7.08
N GLN A 181 -29.40 -27.80 6.39
CA GLN A 181 -29.92 -27.84 5.02
C GLN A 181 -31.34 -28.38 4.99
N ASP A 182 -32.26 -27.52 4.57
CA ASP A 182 -33.63 -27.88 4.16
C ASP A 182 -33.58 -28.58 2.78
N PRO A 183 -34.20 -29.77 2.60
CA PRO A 183 -33.99 -30.61 1.40
C PRO A 183 -34.80 -30.22 0.15
N ASP A 184 -35.47 -29.06 0.09
CA ASP A 184 -36.44 -28.79 -0.98
C ASP A 184 -36.11 -27.59 -1.91
N SER A 185 -34.83 -27.21 -2.07
CA SER A 185 -34.44 -26.12 -3.01
C SER A 185 -33.44 -26.53 -4.07
N VAL A 186 -33.89 -27.38 -5.02
CA VAL A 186 -33.17 -27.55 -6.31
C VAL A 186 -33.80 -26.63 -7.35
N GLU A 187 -33.29 -25.41 -7.48
CA GLU A 187 -33.65 -24.55 -8.62
C GLU A 187 -32.42 -23.77 -9.16
N ASN A 188 -32.01 -24.27 -10.32
CA ASN A 188 -31.40 -23.54 -11.47
C ASN A 188 -30.45 -22.39 -11.18
N ASP A 189 -29.17 -22.72 -10.96
CA ASP A 189 -28.07 -21.76 -10.77
C ASP A 189 -27.65 -21.10 -12.11
N ARG A 190 -28.51 -20.22 -12.64
CA ARG A 190 -28.06 -19.18 -13.57
C ARG A 190 -27.36 -18.13 -12.73
N VAL A 191 -26.03 -18.01 -12.84
CA VAL A 191 -25.25 -16.92 -12.27
C VAL A 191 -25.89 -15.60 -12.68
N LYS A 192 -26.73 -15.04 -11.82
CA LYS A 192 -27.30 -13.72 -11.97
C LYS A 192 -26.17 -12.73 -11.74
N CYS A 193 -25.69 -12.06 -12.79
CA CYS A 193 -24.80 -10.93 -12.62
C CYS A 193 -25.47 -9.92 -11.67
N PRO A 194 -24.85 -9.55 -10.55
CA PRO A 194 -25.42 -8.57 -9.64
C PRO A 194 -25.56 -7.24 -10.37
N ARG A 195 -26.71 -6.59 -10.23
CA ARG A 195 -26.87 -5.21 -10.68
C ARG A 195 -26.51 -4.29 -9.53
N ILE A 196 -25.52 -3.43 -9.76
CA ILE A 196 -25.08 -2.43 -8.79
C ILE A 196 -25.70 -1.09 -9.22
N ALA A 197 -26.52 -0.47 -8.35
CA ALA A 197 -26.97 0.88 -8.52
C ALA A 197 -26.00 1.84 -7.81
N VAL A 198 -25.51 2.83 -8.52
CA VAL A 198 -24.59 3.83 -7.99
C VAL A 198 -25.33 5.16 -7.88
N ALA A 199 -25.42 5.71 -6.67
CA ALA A 199 -25.91 7.07 -6.45
C ALA A 199 -24.75 8.05 -6.69
N ARG A 200 -24.94 9.05 -7.57
CA ARG A 200 -23.93 10.06 -7.86
C ARG A 200 -24.55 11.45 -7.77
N ASP A 201 -24.13 12.22 -6.79
CA ASP A 201 -24.44 13.64 -6.60
C ASP A 201 -23.31 14.34 -5.84
N GLU A 202 -23.51 15.54 -5.35
CA GLU A 202 -22.50 16.28 -4.58
C GLU A 202 -22.12 15.61 -3.25
N ALA A 203 -22.97 14.75 -2.68
CA ALA A 203 -22.70 13.99 -1.47
C ALA A 203 -22.11 12.58 -1.75
N PHE A 204 -22.46 11.99 -2.89
CA PHE A 204 -22.03 10.66 -3.33
C PHE A 204 -21.17 10.77 -4.60
N CYS A 205 -19.91 11.18 -4.43
CA CYS A 205 -18.99 11.48 -5.53
C CYS A 205 -17.64 10.79 -5.42
N PHE A 206 -17.45 9.87 -4.46
CA PHE A 206 -16.20 9.11 -4.28
C PHE A 206 -16.21 7.82 -5.10
N TYR A 207 -16.09 7.95 -6.41
CA TYR A 207 -16.00 6.82 -7.33
C TYR A 207 -14.72 6.88 -8.15
N TYR A 208 -14.17 5.71 -8.48
CA TYR A 208 -13.16 5.60 -9.50
C TYR A 208 -13.85 5.63 -10.87
N GLU A 209 -13.40 6.50 -11.76
CA GLU A 209 -13.80 6.47 -13.17
C GLU A 209 -12.93 5.43 -13.86
N GLU A 210 -13.57 4.45 -14.51
CA GLU A 210 -12.88 3.46 -15.35
C GLU A 210 -12.40 4.06 -16.67
#